data_23d48b5dc5e63fa6383c9174ee80c2a2
#
_entry.id   23d48b5dc5e63fa6383c9174ee80c2a2
#
_cell.length_a   1.000
_cell.length_b   1.000
_cell.length_c   1.000
_cell.angle_alpha   90.00
_cell.angle_beta   90.00
_cell.angle_gamma   90.00
#
_symmetry.space_group_name_H-M   'P 1'
#
loop_
_entity.id
_entity.type
_entity.pdbx_description
1 polymer ?
#
loop_
_entity_poly.entity_id
_entity_poly.type
_entity_poly.pdbx_seq_one_letter_code
_entity_poly.pdbx_strand_id
1 'polypeptide(L)'
;MGRRWNWLPLWGFLVTVVAFISYFFYFAYFPATRDFPWVNLLLFVAGLALLGAGLWRAFAQAERYRGRISGPIFALLSVLILTLFVLYNFSLSRQLPGSAAAPRLGAKAPDFTLPDKEGKQVKLSELLEAEGTRWVLLVFYRGYW
;
A
#
# COMPACT_ATOMS: atom_id res chain seq x y z
N MET A 1 43.75 12.82 -13.30
CA MET A 1 42.75 11.78 -13.58
C MET A 1 41.36 12.28 -13.25
N GLY A 2 40.38 12.16 -14.16
CA GLY A 2 39.01 12.65 -13.91
C GLY A 2 38.29 11.78 -12.87
N ARG A 3 37.53 12.42 -11.97
CA ARG A 3 36.70 11.72 -10.95
C ARG A 3 35.65 10.87 -11.65
N ARG A 4 35.48 9.60 -11.25
CA ARG A 4 34.49 8.65 -11.80
C ARG A 4 33.08 9.00 -11.37
N TRP A 5 32.11 8.75 -12.22
CA TRP A 5 30.71 8.88 -11.88
C TRP A 5 30.28 7.77 -10.90
N ASN A 6 29.55 8.13 -9.85
CA ASN A 6 29.04 7.19 -8.86
C ASN A 6 27.58 6.83 -9.17
N TRP A 7 27.40 5.67 -9.78
CA TRP A 7 26.07 5.18 -10.19
C TRP A 7 25.24 4.59 -9.06
N LEU A 8 25.86 4.23 -7.92
CA LEU A 8 25.15 3.56 -6.82
C LEU A 8 23.97 4.34 -6.28
N PRO A 9 24.04 5.68 -6.04
CA PRO A 9 22.88 6.44 -5.57
C PRO A 9 21.73 6.43 -6.56
N LEU A 10 22.02 6.48 -7.87
CA LEU A 10 20.98 6.40 -8.90
C LEU A 10 20.31 5.02 -8.91
N TRP A 11 21.08 3.93 -8.89
CA TRP A 11 20.51 2.58 -8.84
C TRP A 11 19.73 2.34 -7.56
N GLY A 12 20.23 2.80 -6.41
CA GLY A 12 19.48 2.73 -5.14
C GLY A 12 18.14 3.44 -5.22
N PHE A 13 18.11 4.65 -5.78
CA PHE A 13 16.87 5.40 -6.01
C PHE A 13 15.92 4.66 -6.97
N LEU A 14 16.41 4.15 -8.11
CA LEU A 14 15.58 3.38 -9.05
C LEU A 14 14.96 2.15 -8.40
N VAL A 15 15.72 1.42 -7.56
CA VAL A 15 15.19 0.27 -6.81
C VAL A 15 14.08 0.69 -5.85
N THR A 16 14.22 1.82 -5.14
CA THR A 16 13.15 2.32 -4.26
C THR A 16 11.90 2.75 -5.03
N VAL A 17 12.05 3.34 -6.22
CA VAL A 17 10.93 3.67 -7.10
C VAL A 17 10.23 2.40 -7.59
N VAL A 18 10.99 1.39 -8.02
CA VAL A 18 10.43 0.09 -8.40
C VAL A 18 9.72 -0.58 -7.22
N ALA A 19 10.29 -0.53 -6.02
CA ALA A 19 9.66 -1.05 -4.82
C ALA A 19 8.29 -0.41 -4.56
N PHE A 20 8.19 0.91 -4.72
CA PHE A 20 6.94 1.65 -4.54
C PHE A 20 5.91 1.29 -5.61
N ILE A 21 6.28 1.41 -6.89
CA ILE A 21 5.37 1.23 -8.02
C ILE A 21 4.87 -0.22 -8.11
N SER A 22 5.76 -1.20 -7.96
CA SER A 22 5.41 -2.62 -8.08
C SER A 22 4.37 -3.08 -7.05
N TYR A 23 4.29 -2.43 -5.90
CA TYR A 23 3.24 -2.73 -4.94
C TYR A 23 1.85 -2.46 -5.52
N PHE A 24 1.60 -1.26 -6.02
CA PHE A 24 0.27 -0.85 -6.51
C PHE A 24 -0.13 -1.57 -7.80
N PHE A 25 0.82 -1.87 -8.68
CA PHE A 25 0.53 -2.49 -9.98
C PHE A 25 0.57 -4.01 -9.99
N TYR A 26 1.19 -4.63 -8.97
CA TYR A 26 1.37 -6.07 -8.95
C TYR A 26 1.12 -6.70 -7.58
N PHE A 27 1.87 -6.34 -6.56
CA PHE A 27 1.85 -7.05 -5.28
C PHE A 27 0.58 -6.84 -4.44
N ALA A 28 -0.15 -5.73 -4.62
CA ALA A 28 -1.41 -5.47 -3.93
C ALA A 28 -2.55 -6.43 -4.33
N TYR A 29 -2.43 -7.12 -5.48
CA TYR A 29 -3.42 -8.09 -5.93
C TYR A 29 -3.29 -9.46 -5.24
N PHE A 30 -2.16 -9.76 -4.63
CA PHE A 30 -1.94 -11.03 -3.96
C PHE A 30 -2.17 -10.89 -2.44
N PRO A 31 -3.03 -11.74 -1.81
CA PRO A 31 -3.32 -11.64 -0.37
C PRO A 31 -2.05 -11.67 0.51
N ALA A 32 -1.09 -12.55 0.16
CA ALA A 32 0.16 -12.72 0.91
C ALA A 32 1.07 -11.48 0.96
N THR A 33 0.97 -10.56 0.00
CA THR A 33 1.79 -9.35 -0.09
C THR A 33 0.98 -8.08 0.09
N ARG A 34 -0.35 -8.15 -0.05
CA ARG A 34 -1.25 -7.03 0.21
C ARG A 34 -1.33 -6.71 1.71
N ASP A 35 -1.52 -7.73 2.55
CA ASP A 35 -1.72 -7.54 3.99
C ASP A 35 -0.41 -7.13 4.69
N PHE A 36 0.71 -7.67 4.23
CA PHE A 36 2.04 -7.28 4.66
C PHE A 36 3.00 -7.25 3.46
N PRO A 37 3.45 -6.07 3.00
CA PRO A 37 4.21 -5.90 1.76
C PRO A 37 5.69 -6.26 1.91
N TRP A 38 6.00 -7.48 2.37
CA TRP A 38 7.36 -7.92 2.71
C TRP A 38 8.34 -7.87 1.52
N VAL A 39 7.88 -8.21 0.30
CA VAL A 39 8.70 -8.13 -0.92
C VAL A 39 9.15 -6.70 -1.19
N ASN A 40 8.20 -5.75 -1.09
CA ASN A 40 8.49 -4.34 -1.31
C ASN A 40 9.41 -3.78 -0.23
N LEU A 41 9.24 -4.19 1.03
CA LEU A 41 10.13 -3.81 2.12
C LEU A 41 11.57 -4.32 1.89
N LEU A 42 11.75 -5.55 1.41
CA LEU A 42 13.07 -6.07 1.03
C LEU A 42 13.69 -5.27 -0.11
N LEU A 43 12.92 -4.89 -1.13
CA LEU A 43 13.40 -4.02 -2.21
C LEU A 43 13.80 -2.63 -1.68
N PHE A 44 13.04 -2.05 -0.75
CA PHE A 44 13.42 -0.80 -0.09
C PHE A 44 14.75 -0.94 0.67
N VAL A 45 14.91 -2.02 1.44
CA VAL A 45 16.19 -2.30 2.14
C VAL A 45 17.35 -2.41 1.16
N ALA A 46 17.19 -3.13 0.06
CA ALA A 46 18.21 -3.22 -0.98
C ALA A 46 18.54 -1.86 -1.62
N GLY A 47 17.52 -1.06 -1.94
CA GLY A 47 17.67 0.29 -2.47
C GLY A 47 18.42 1.21 -1.51
N LEU A 48 18.06 1.19 -0.22
CA LEU A 48 18.72 1.99 0.82
C LEU A 48 20.16 1.53 1.07
N ALA A 49 20.46 0.24 0.98
CA ALA A 49 21.82 -0.27 1.07
C ALA A 49 22.71 0.24 -0.07
N LEU A 50 22.19 0.26 -1.31
CA LEU A 50 22.88 0.83 -2.46
C LEU A 50 23.10 2.35 -2.30
N LEU A 51 22.11 3.07 -1.78
CA LEU A 51 22.22 4.49 -1.47
C LEU A 51 23.26 4.75 -0.40
N GLY A 52 23.26 3.99 0.69
CA GLY A 52 24.27 4.08 1.76
C GLY A 52 25.68 3.85 1.24
N ALA A 53 25.89 2.79 0.46
CA ALA A 53 27.17 2.51 -0.18
C ALA A 53 27.58 3.63 -1.17
N GLY A 54 26.61 4.17 -1.90
CA GLY A 54 26.82 5.29 -2.81
C GLY A 54 27.22 6.59 -2.09
N LEU A 55 26.54 6.91 -0.98
CA LEU A 55 26.87 8.06 -0.14
C LEU A 55 28.25 7.89 0.50
N TRP A 56 28.54 6.70 1.03
CA TRP A 56 29.87 6.42 1.59
C TRP A 56 30.98 6.67 0.55
N ARG A 57 30.81 6.18 -0.71
CA ARG A 57 31.77 6.47 -1.79
C ARG A 57 31.85 7.96 -2.12
N ALA A 58 30.76 8.69 -2.11
CA ALA A 58 30.70 10.10 -2.45
C ALA A 58 31.42 10.98 -1.41
N PHE A 59 31.39 10.59 -0.13
CA PHE A 59 31.97 11.36 0.97
C PHE A 59 33.33 10.85 1.41
N ALA A 60 33.48 9.54 1.62
CA ALA A 60 34.75 8.92 2.08
C ALA A 60 35.79 8.78 0.96
N GLN A 61 35.34 8.65 -0.31
CA GLN A 61 36.23 8.53 -1.47
C GLN A 61 36.02 9.69 -2.47
N ALA A 62 35.86 10.89 -1.95
CA ALA A 62 35.49 12.07 -2.72
C ALA A 62 36.51 12.50 -3.80
N GLU A 63 37.76 12.12 -3.66
CA GLU A 63 38.79 12.33 -4.68
C GLU A 63 38.59 11.42 -5.90
N ARG A 64 38.03 10.25 -5.68
CA ARG A 64 37.85 9.22 -6.71
C ARG A 64 36.49 9.26 -7.37
N TYR A 65 35.44 9.60 -6.61
CA TYR A 65 34.04 9.56 -7.07
C TYR A 65 33.36 10.93 -7.00
N ARG A 66 32.47 11.18 -8.00
CA ARG A 66 31.52 12.30 -7.99
C ARG A 66 30.24 11.87 -7.27
N GLY A 67 29.42 12.82 -6.79
CA GLY A 67 28.07 12.50 -6.26
C GLY A 67 27.77 13.13 -4.89
N ARG A 68 28.56 14.10 -4.43
CA ARG A 68 28.34 14.81 -3.15
C ARG A 68 27.01 15.57 -3.10
N ILE A 69 26.47 15.99 -4.24
CA ILE A 69 25.18 16.69 -4.34
C ILE A 69 24.10 15.70 -4.75
N SER A 70 24.30 14.94 -5.82
CA SER A 70 23.28 14.00 -6.33
C SER A 70 22.99 12.84 -5.37
N GLY A 71 23.98 12.34 -4.63
CA GLY A 71 23.79 11.29 -3.66
C GLY A 71 22.76 11.63 -2.57
N PRO A 72 22.97 12.73 -1.82
CA PRO A 72 21.97 13.19 -0.82
C PRO A 72 20.60 13.48 -1.40
N ILE A 73 20.49 14.03 -2.61
CA ILE A 73 19.20 14.27 -3.27
C ILE A 73 18.45 12.94 -3.50
N PHE A 74 19.12 11.94 -4.09
CA PHE A 74 18.51 10.62 -4.29
C PHE A 74 18.17 9.94 -2.97
N ALA A 75 18.99 10.08 -1.95
CA ALA A 75 18.71 9.54 -0.62
C ALA A 75 17.45 10.19 0.00
N LEU A 76 17.35 11.51 -0.04
CA LEU A 76 16.19 12.24 0.47
C LEU A 76 14.90 11.83 -0.25
N LEU A 77 14.93 11.76 -1.57
CA LEU A 77 13.77 11.31 -2.37
C LEU A 77 13.38 9.88 -2.03
N SER A 78 14.34 8.98 -1.86
CA SER A 78 14.07 7.58 -1.50
C SER A 78 13.48 7.44 -0.10
N VAL A 79 13.97 8.22 0.87
CA VAL A 79 13.39 8.26 2.22
C VAL A 79 11.96 8.80 2.18
N LEU A 80 11.69 9.84 1.39
CA LEU A 80 10.35 10.37 1.20
C LEU A 80 9.40 9.31 0.62
N ILE A 81 9.82 8.62 -0.45
CA ILE A 81 9.04 7.54 -1.07
C ILE A 81 8.75 6.41 -0.06
N LEU A 82 9.76 5.97 0.69
CA LEU A 82 9.58 4.96 1.73
C LEU A 82 8.61 5.43 2.82
N THR A 83 8.75 6.68 3.28
CA THR A 83 7.85 7.25 4.29
C THR A 83 6.40 7.26 3.82
N LEU A 84 6.16 7.71 2.58
CA LEU A 84 4.83 7.69 1.97
C LEU A 84 4.28 6.26 1.84
N PHE A 85 5.12 5.31 1.45
CA PHE A 85 4.75 3.90 1.35
C PHE A 85 4.33 3.32 2.71
N VAL A 86 5.13 3.54 3.74
CA VAL A 86 4.85 3.07 5.10
C VAL A 86 3.59 3.74 5.66
N LEU A 87 3.47 5.06 5.53
CA LEU A 87 2.30 5.81 5.97
C LEU A 87 1.02 5.30 5.31
N TYR A 88 1.05 5.09 3.98
CA TYR A 88 -0.10 4.54 3.26
C TYR A 88 -0.46 3.14 3.76
N ASN A 89 0.48 2.20 3.77
CA ASN A 89 0.20 0.80 4.05
C ASN A 89 -0.13 0.51 5.52
N PHE A 90 0.49 1.23 6.46
CA PHE A 90 0.36 0.93 7.89
C PHE A 90 -0.54 1.90 8.66
N SER A 91 -0.85 3.07 8.09
CA SER A 91 -1.77 4.02 8.70
C SER A 91 -3.03 4.22 7.88
N LEU A 92 -2.92 4.82 6.69
CA LEU A 92 -4.08 5.27 5.92
C LEU A 92 -4.97 4.10 5.45
N SER A 93 -4.37 3.04 4.91
CA SER A 93 -5.12 1.86 4.41
C SER A 93 -5.79 1.05 5.52
N ARG A 94 -5.36 1.24 6.77
CA ARG A 94 -5.88 0.52 7.95
C ARG A 94 -6.88 1.33 8.78
N GLN A 95 -7.20 2.54 8.38
CA GLN A 95 -8.23 3.37 9.03
C GLN A 95 -9.62 2.83 8.66
N LEU A 96 -10.00 1.73 9.30
CA LEU A 96 -11.35 1.18 9.20
C LEU A 96 -12.21 1.77 10.32
N PRO A 97 -13.53 1.98 10.08
CA PRO A 97 -14.46 2.31 11.13
C PRO A 97 -14.35 1.29 12.27
N GLY A 98 -14.38 1.77 13.51
CA GLY A 98 -14.31 0.88 14.67
C GLY A 98 -15.46 -0.14 14.65
N SER A 99 -15.17 -1.39 14.97
CA SER A 99 -16.16 -2.49 15.01
C SER A 99 -17.16 -2.38 16.17
N ALA A 100 -17.09 -1.33 16.96
CA ALA A 100 -17.98 -1.14 18.12
C ALA A 100 -19.48 -1.09 17.75
N ALA A 101 -19.81 -0.64 16.54
CA ALA A 101 -21.17 -0.62 16.00
C ALA A 101 -21.53 -1.88 15.17
N ALA A 102 -20.61 -2.83 15.03
CA ALA A 102 -20.88 -4.06 14.29
C ALA A 102 -21.83 -4.96 15.11
N PRO A 103 -22.80 -5.63 14.45
CA PRO A 103 -23.65 -6.61 15.10
C PRO A 103 -22.83 -7.72 15.75
N ARG A 104 -23.18 -8.14 16.96
CA ARG A 104 -22.53 -9.28 17.63
C ARG A 104 -22.91 -10.58 16.95
N LEU A 105 -22.02 -11.56 17.00
CA LEU A 105 -22.29 -12.91 16.52
C LEU A 105 -23.54 -13.47 17.20
N GLY A 106 -24.50 -14.00 16.42
CA GLY A 106 -25.77 -14.52 16.92
C GLY A 106 -26.83 -13.44 17.22
N ALA A 107 -26.53 -12.15 17.09
CA ALA A 107 -27.53 -11.10 17.19
C ALA A 107 -28.40 -11.05 15.92
N LYS A 108 -29.67 -10.68 16.08
CA LYS A 108 -30.55 -10.42 14.96
C LYS A 108 -29.97 -9.31 14.10
N ALA A 109 -29.92 -9.52 12.77
CA ALA A 109 -29.46 -8.50 11.83
C ALA A 109 -30.32 -7.23 11.98
N PRO A 110 -29.70 -6.03 12.01
CA PRO A 110 -30.46 -4.79 11.96
C PRO A 110 -31.26 -4.72 10.65
N ASP A 111 -32.47 -4.24 10.73
CA ASP A 111 -33.29 -4.01 9.55
C ASP A 111 -32.75 -2.80 8.78
N PHE A 112 -32.69 -2.89 7.48
CA PHE A 112 -32.23 -1.80 6.61
C PHE A 112 -33.07 -1.77 5.33
N THR A 113 -33.08 -0.61 4.68
CA THR A 113 -33.77 -0.39 3.41
C THR A 113 -32.75 0.09 2.39
N LEU A 114 -32.70 -0.57 1.23
CA LEU A 114 -31.80 -0.24 0.13
C LEU A 114 -32.58 -0.12 -1.17
N PRO A 115 -32.22 0.79 -2.07
CA PRO A 115 -32.80 0.82 -3.42
C PRO A 115 -32.28 -0.37 -4.24
N ASP A 116 -33.18 -1.01 -4.98
CA ASP A 116 -32.83 -1.99 -6.01
C ASP A 116 -32.30 -1.30 -7.29
N LYS A 117 -31.96 -2.10 -8.30
CA LYS A 117 -31.46 -1.60 -9.59
C LYS A 117 -32.47 -0.69 -10.33
N GLU A 118 -33.75 -0.75 -9.97
CA GLU A 118 -34.85 0.03 -10.54
C GLU A 118 -35.18 1.26 -9.67
N GLY A 119 -34.46 1.44 -8.54
CA GLY A 119 -34.66 2.52 -7.58
C GLY A 119 -35.79 2.29 -6.58
N LYS A 120 -36.43 1.10 -6.59
CA LYS A 120 -37.47 0.72 -5.63
C LYS A 120 -36.82 0.41 -4.28
N GLN A 121 -37.39 0.96 -3.21
CA GLN A 121 -36.92 0.69 -1.84
C GLN A 121 -37.27 -0.74 -1.44
N VAL A 122 -36.29 -1.52 -1.06
CA VAL A 122 -36.44 -2.90 -0.59
C VAL A 122 -35.96 -3.01 0.84
N LYS A 123 -36.80 -3.55 1.72
CA LYS A 123 -36.51 -3.70 3.14
C LYS A 123 -36.17 -5.15 3.45
N LEU A 124 -35.16 -5.36 4.32
CA LEU A 124 -34.69 -6.71 4.67
C LEU A 124 -35.82 -7.56 5.28
N SER A 125 -36.60 -6.98 6.20
CA SER A 125 -37.74 -7.68 6.83
C SER A 125 -38.79 -8.15 5.79
N GLU A 126 -39.08 -7.33 4.76
CA GLU A 126 -40.04 -7.69 3.70
C GLU A 126 -39.49 -8.84 2.83
N LEU A 127 -38.19 -8.87 2.58
CA LEU A 127 -37.54 -9.98 1.86
C LEU A 127 -37.62 -11.29 2.64
N LEU A 128 -37.46 -11.23 3.96
CA LEU A 128 -37.48 -12.42 4.83
C LEU A 128 -38.90 -12.96 5.00
N GLU A 129 -39.91 -12.11 4.93
CA GLU A 129 -41.33 -12.48 5.08
C GLU A 129 -41.97 -12.88 3.73
N ALA A 130 -41.29 -12.65 2.60
CA ALA A 130 -41.80 -12.99 1.28
C ALA A 130 -42.05 -14.49 1.11
N GLU A 131 -43.20 -14.88 0.57
CA GLU A 131 -43.57 -16.27 0.32
C GLU A 131 -42.50 -17.00 -0.49
N GLY A 132 -42.03 -18.17 0.01
CA GLY A 132 -41.01 -18.98 -0.64
C GLY A 132 -39.56 -18.61 -0.26
N THR A 133 -39.32 -17.51 0.44
CA THR A 133 -37.97 -17.14 0.90
C THR A 133 -37.61 -17.92 2.18
N ARG A 134 -36.58 -18.76 2.10
CA ARG A 134 -36.05 -19.50 3.26
C ARG A 134 -34.84 -18.85 3.91
N TRP A 135 -34.08 -18.10 3.13
CA TRP A 135 -32.87 -17.39 3.58
C TRP A 135 -32.55 -16.24 2.62
N VAL A 136 -31.85 -15.23 3.13
CA VAL A 136 -31.33 -14.09 2.36
C VAL A 136 -29.81 -14.06 2.53
N LEU A 137 -29.08 -14.06 1.42
CA LEU A 137 -27.63 -13.91 1.40
C LEU A 137 -27.26 -12.44 1.24
N LEU A 138 -26.59 -11.87 2.24
CA LEU A 138 -26.02 -10.52 2.16
C LEU A 138 -24.57 -10.59 1.72
N VAL A 139 -24.25 -9.98 0.59
CA VAL A 139 -22.88 -9.89 0.07
C VAL A 139 -22.39 -8.46 0.24
N PHE A 140 -21.38 -8.27 1.09
CA PHE A 140 -20.72 -6.99 1.28
C PHE A 140 -19.49 -6.91 0.40
N TYR A 141 -19.38 -5.88 -0.41
CA TYR A 141 -18.20 -5.66 -1.24
C TYR A 141 -17.73 -4.21 -1.16
N ARG A 142 -16.46 -3.99 -1.44
CA ARG A 142 -15.79 -2.72 -1.23
C ARG A 142 -15.56 -2.01 -2.56
N GLY A 143 -16.62 -1.43 -3.15
CA GLY A 143 -16.53 -0.61 -4.35
C GLY A 143 -16.36 -1.37 -5.67
N TYR A 144 -16.36 -0.63 -6.76
CA TYR A 144 -16.23 -1.13 -8.13
C TYR A 144 -14.85 -0.91 -8.75
N TRP A 145 -13.85 -0.60 -7.97
CA TRP A 145 -12.49 -0.37 -8.49
C TRP A 145 -11.61 -1.58 -8.35
#